data_fe8b32bf1817865b3ac93cb58ba89d8c
#
_entry.id   fe8b32bf1817865b3ac93cb58ba89d8c
#
_cell.length_a   1.000
_cell.length_b   1.000
_cell.length_c   1.000
_cell.angle_alpha   90.00
_cell.angle_beta   90.00
_cell.angle_gamma   90.00
#
_symmetry.space_group_name_H-M   'P 1'
#
loop_
_entity.id
_entity.type
_entity.pdbx_description
1 polymer ?
#
loop_
_entity_poly.entity_id
_entity_poly.type
_entity_poly.pdbx_seq_one_letter_code
_entity_poly.pdbx_strand_id
1 'polypeptide(L)'
;RELMVPRTDAFMVDIQDDSQTIIQSILKQNFSRIPVYDGDKDNVIGLIHTKRLLNAAYADGFENIVWKKILQDPLFVPETIFVDDLLKELRNTQRQMAILLDEYGGMAGLVTLEDLLEEIVGEIDDETDRAEIEVHQIGEDTYIAQGTMNLNDFNNYFGVELESDDVDTIAGYYLTGVGTIPTTEKISYQLVSQNKQIVLTNDKVKNGRVTKVKVQITELEPEEETE
;
A
#
# COMPACT_ATOMS: atom_id res chain seq x y z
N ARG A 1 15.54 -8.60 5.73
CA ARG A 1 15.49 -7.23 6.30
C ARG A 1 14.58 -6.29 5.51
N GLU A 2 14.41 -6.48 4.20
CA GLU A 2 13.58 -5.60 3.36
C GLU A 2 12.07 -5.73 3.64
N LEU A 3 11.61 -6.85 4.17
CA LEU A 3 10.20 -7.15 4.45
C LEU A 3 9.75 -6.81 5.87
N MET A 4 10.68 -6.51 6.76
CA MET A 4 10.38 -6.26 8.15
C MET A 4 9.92 -4.81 8.35
N VAL A 5 8.82 -4.60 9.05
CA VAL A 5 8.49 -3.31 9.64
C VAL A 5 9.40 -3.11 10.86
N PRO A 6 10.35 -2.15 10.83
CA PRO A 6 11.26 -1.92 11.93
C PRO A 6 10.51 -1.55 13.23
N ARG A 7 11.10 -1.86 14.39
CA ARG A 7 10.56 -1.50 15.71
C ARG A 7 10.20 -0.01 15.85
N THR A 8 10.97 0.86 15.21
CA THR A 8 10.74 2.32 15.22
C THR A 8 9.45 2.71 14.55
N ASP A 9 9.06 2.00 13.52
CA ASP A 9 7.93 2.30 12.64
C ASP A 9 6.70 1.45 12.98
N ALA A 10 6.89 0.40 13.78
CA ALA A 10 5.83 -0.49 14.22
C ALA A 10 4.87 0.25 15.16
N PHE A 11 3.57 0.24 14.80
CA PHE A 11 2.52 0.68 15.69
C PHE A 11 2.29 -0.39 16.76
N MET A 12 2.45 -0.03 18.03
CA MET A 12 2.33 -0.88 19.20
C MET A 12 1.65 -0.10 20.32
N VAL A 13 1.06 -0.80 21.28
CA VAL A 13 0.42 -0.19 22.46
C VAL A 13 1.05 -0.70 23.76
N ASP A 14 1.19 0.19 24.74
CA ASP A 14 1.65 -0.17 26.08
C ASP A 14 0.46 -0.63 26.91
N ILE A 15 0.55 -1.80 27.54
CA ILE A 15 -0.50 -2.31 28.43
C ILE A 15 -0.62 -1.47 29.72
N GLN A 16 0.42 -0.70 30.07
CA GLN A 16 0.43 0.18 31.23
C GLN A 16 -0.36 1.47 31.00
N ASP A 17 -0.65 1.81 29.73
CA ASP A 17 -1.47 2.98 29.43
C ASP A 17 -2.92 2.77 29.86
N ASP A 18 -3.62 3.88 30.01
CA ASP A 18 -5.07 3.87 30.28
C ASP A 18 -5.85 3.15 29.19
N SER A 19 -6.79 2.29 29.57
CA SER A 19 -7.57 1.47 28.63
C SER A 19 -8.29 2.28 27.55
N GLN A 20 -8.80 3.47 27.88
CA GLN A 20 -9.46 4.33 26.90
C GLN A 20 -8.47 4.88 25.89
N THR A 21 -7.28 5.26 26.33
CA THR A 21 -6.18 5.72 25.47
C THR A 21 -5.74 4.62 24.51
N ILE A 22 -5.55 3.38 24.99
CA ILE A 22 -5.22 2.22 24.16
C ILE A 22 -6.30 2.01 23.09
N ILE A 23 -7.57 1.95 23.48
CA ILE A 23 -8.69 1.72 22.56
C ILE A 23 -8.78 2.81 21.51
N GLN A 24 -8.68 4.08 21.91
CA GLN A 24 -8.73 5.21 20.97
C GLN A 24 -7.57 5.18 19.98
N SER A 25 -6.37 4.81 20.42
CA SER A 25 -5.21 4.70 19.55
C SER A 25 -5.39 3.57 18.53
N ILE A 26 -5.88 2.41 18.94
CA ILE A 26 -6.17 1.26 18.08
C ILE A 26 -7.24 1.60 17.05
N LEU A 27 -8.34 2.23 17.45
CA LEU A 27 -9.46 2.55 16.56
C LEU A 27 -9.14 3.63 15.50
N LYS A 28 -8.07 4.40 15.71
CA LYS A 28 -7.56 5.35 14.71
C LYS A 28 -6.74 4.68 13.62
N GLN A 29 -6.33 3.43 13.82
CA GLN A 29 -5.51 2.68 12.88
C GLN A 29 -6.37 1.67 12.10
N ASN A 30 -5.91 1.34 10.90
CA ASN A 30 -6.55 0.32 10.06
C ASN A 30 -5.90 -1.07 10.22
N PHE A 31 -5.14 -1.29 11.31
CA PHE A 31 -4.45 -2.55 11.52
C PHE A 31 -5.37 -3.61 12.13
N SER A 32 -5.33 -4.82 11.58
CA SER A 32 -6.06 -5.97 12.11
C SER A 32 -5.41 -6.55 13.36
N ARG A 33 -4.09 -6.46 13.50
CA ARG A 33 -3.29 -6.99 14.61
C ARG A 33 -2.30 -5.97 15.10
N ILE A 34 -2.23 -5.83 16.39
CA ILE A 34 -1.43 -4.80 17.05
C ILE A 34 -0.64 -5.45 18.18
N PRO A 35 0.71 -5.37 18.14
CA PRO A 35 1.53 -5.83 19.25
C PRO A 35 1.29 -4.99 20.51
N VAL A 36 1.31 -5.67 21.64
CA VAL A 36 1.19 -5.10 22.97
C VAL A 36 2.46 -5.36 23.75
N TYR A 37 3.02 -4.34 24.32
CA TYR A 37 4.21 -4.44 25.17
C TYR A 37 3.90 -3.96 26.59
N ASP A 38 4.80 -4.26 27.53
CA ASP A 38 4.68 -3.89 28.94
C ASP A 38 5.87 -3.01 29.34
N GLY A 39 5.68 -1.70 29.28
CA GLY A 39 6.63 -0.66 29.66
C GLY A 39 7.81 -0.46 28.70
N ASP A 40 8.37 -1.53 28.16
CA ASP A 40 9.43 -1.48 27.15
C ASP A 40 8.99 -2.20 25.87
N LYS A 41 9.23 -1.59 24.71
CA LYS A 41 8.89 -2.18 23.40
C LYS A 41 9.60 -3.52 23.16
N ASP A 42 10.70 -3.81 23.83
CA ASP A 42 11.36 -5.11 23.78
C ASP A 42 10.58 -6.20 24.53
N ASN A 43 9.70 -5.81 25.47
CA ASN A 43 8.88 -6.71 26.24
C ASN A 43 7.49 -6.88 25.60
N VAL A 44 7.42 -7.52 24.44
CA VAL A 44 6.14 -7.80 23.77
C VAL A 44 5.43 -8.95 24.49
N ILE A 45 4.26 -8.66 25.07
CA ILE A 45 3.48 -9.61 25.88
C ILE A 45 2.32 -10.26 25.13
N GLY A 46 1.95 -9.74 23.95
CA GLY A 46 0.80 -10.27 23.22
C GLY A 46 0.49 -9.51 21.94
N LEU A 47 -0.53 -10.01 21.24
CA LEU A 47 -1.12 -9.36 20.08
C LEU A 47 -2.61 -9.14 20.35
N ILE A 48 -3.12 -7.95 20.05
CA ILE A 48 -4.56 -7.66 19.99
C ILE A 48 -5.02 -7.83 18.54
N HIS A 49 -6.05 -8.64 18.35
CA HIS A 49 -6.82 -8.64 17.10
C HIS A 49 -7.97 -7.67 17.23
N THR A 50 -8.04 -6.62 16.38
CA THR A 50 -9.05 -5.55 16.43
C THR A 50 -10.48 -6.09 16.48
N LYS A 51 -10.80 -7.14 15.72
CA LYS A 51 -12.11 -7.79 15.77
C LYS A 51 -12.43 -8.40 17.13
N ARG A 52 -11.45 -8.98 17.84
CA ARG A 52 -11.65 -9.51 19.19
C ARG A 52 -11.89 -8.39 20.20
N LEU A 53 -11.18 -7.29 20.08
CA LEU A 53 -11.39 -6.09 20.89
C LEU A 53 -12.83 -5.58 20.72
N LEU A 54 -13.29 -5.43 19.47
CA LEU A 54 -14.65 -4.98 19.18
C LEU A 54 -15.73 -5.95 19.71
N ASN A 55 -15.51 -7.26 19.58
CA ASN A 55 -16.44 -8.26 20.13
C ASN A 55 -16.52 -8.19 21.67
N ALA A 56 -15.38 -8.03 22.35
CA ALA A 56 -15.35 -7.87 23.80
C ALA A 56 -16.05 -6.57 24.24
N ALA A 57 -15.78 -5.48 23.51
CA ALA A 57 -16.43 -4.20 23.78
C ALA A 57 -17.95 -4.24 23.53
N TYR A 58 -18.40 -4.98 22.53
CA TYR A 58 -19.83 -5.17 22.25
C TYR A 58 -20.51 -5.99 23.37
N ALA A 59 -19.84 -7.01 23.91
CA ALA A 59 -20.40 -7.89 24.93
C ALA A 59 -20.41 -7.24 26.31
N ASP A 60 -19.30 -6.61 26.70
CA ASP A 60 -19.05 -6.19 28.09
C ASP A 60 -18.96 -4.66 28.25
N GLY A 61 -18.95 -3.90 27.16
CA GLY A 61 -18.66 -2.47 27.12
C GLY A 61 -17.17 -2.16 27.10
N PHE A 62 -16.80 -1.04 26.47
CA PHE A 62 -15.40 -0.60 26.34
C PHE A 62 -14.69 -0.39 27.69
N GLU A 63 -15.44 -0.08 28.74
CA GLU A 63 -14.91 0.20 30.08
C GLU A 63 -14.54 -1.08 30.84
N ASN A 64 -15.06 -2.24 30.41
CA ASN A 64 -14.92 -3.51 31.10
C ASN A 64 -14.03 -4.52 30.39
N ILE A 65 -13.22 -4.07 29.44
CA ILE A 65 -12.34 -4.95 28.66
C ILE A 65 -11.27 -5.57 29.57
N VAL A 66 -11.24 -6.88 29.61
CA VAL A 66 -10.22 -7.65 30.32
C VAL A 66 -9.14 -8.04 29.31
N TRP A 67 -8.05 -7.28 29.23
CA TRP A 67 -6.97 -7.44 28.26
C TRP A 67 -6.43 -8.87 28.15
N LYS A 68 -6.20 -9.55 29.29
CA LYS A 68 -5.72 -10.94 29.31
C LYS A 68 -6.60 -11.93 28.54
N LYS A 69 -7.90 -11.64 28.37
CA LYS A 69 -8.82 -12.54 27.64
C LYS A 69 -8.76 -12.35 26.14
N ILE A 70 -8.33 -11.19 25.67
CA ILE A 70 -8.28 -10.86 24.23
C ILE A 70 -6.90 -10.91 23.65
N LEU A 71 -5.85 -10.85 24.49
CA LEU A 71 -4.46 -11.05 24.05
C LEU A 71 -4.26 -12.46 23.47
N GLN A 72 -3.52 -12.51 22.38
CA GLN A 72 -3.02 -13.74 21.75
C GLN A 72 -1.52 -13.82 21.95
N ASP A 73 -1.00 -15.02 22.14
CA ASP A 73 0.44 -15.22 22.24
C ASP A 73 1.12 -14.83 20.94
N PRO A 74 2.19 -14.04 20.99
CA PRO A 74 2.95 -13.67 19.80
C PRO A 74 3.77 -14.88 19.31
N LEU A 75 4.07 -14.91 18.00
CA LEU A 75 5.09 -15.79 17.45
C LEU A 75 6.40 -15.03 17.43
N PHE A 76 7.39 -15.48 18.21
CA PHE A 76 8.73 -14.93 18.21
C PHE A 76 9.64 -15.76 17.31
N VAL A 77 10.42 -15.07 16.46
CA VAL A 77 11.42 -15.69 15.59
C VAL A 77 12.68 -14.81 15.54
N PRO A 78 13.86 -15.38 15.30
CA PRO A 78 15.07 -14.56 15.13
C PRO A 78 14.99 -13.71 13.85
N GLU A 79 15.53 -12.49 13.87
CA GLU A 79 15.55 -11.61 12.70
C GLU A 79 16.35 -12.18 11.51
N THR A 80 17.19 -13.20 11.76
CA THR A 80 17.98 -13.89 10.75
C THR A 80 17.24 -15.05 10.07
N ILE A 81 15.98 -15.32 10.44
CA ILE A 81 15.18 -16.39 9.86
C ILE A 81 15.05 -16.22 8.34
N PHE A 82 15.11 -17.30 7.59
CA PHE A 82 14.83 -17.28 6.15
C PHE A 82 13.33 -17.13 5.88
N VAL A 83 12.99 -16.44 4.79
CA VAL A 83 11.60 -16.17 4.39
C VAL A 83 10.79 -17.46 4.25
N ASP A 84 11.36 -18.49 3.62
CA ASP A 84 10.70 -19.80 3.42
C ASP A 84 10.37 -20.51 4.74
N ASP A 85 11.26 -20.41 5.72
CA ASP A 85 11.07 -21.05 7.02
C ASP A 85 10.09 -20.25 7.87
N LEU A 86 10.13 -18.94 7.81
CA LEU A 86 9.15 -18.07 8.45
C LEU A 86 7.74 -18.31 7.90
N LEU A 87 7.59 -18.44 6.58
CA LEU A 87 6.31 -18.74 5.96
C LEU A 87 5.75 -20.10 6.42
N LYS A 88 6.61 -21.13 6.51
CA LYS A 88 6.23 -22.46 7.05
C LYS A 88 5.78 -22.35 8.51
N GLU A 89 6.53 -21.58 9.33
CA GLU A 89 6.22 -21.39 10.76
C GLU A 89 4.89 -20.69 10.97
N LEU A 90 4.63 -19.59 10.24
CA LEU A 90 3.35 -18.86 10.28
C LEU A 90 2.18 -19.78 9.89
N ARG A 91 2.34 -20.58 8.84
CA ARG A 91 1.31 -21.54 8.41
C ARG A 91 1.07 -22.66 9.42
N ASN A 92 2.12 -23.25 9.95
CA ASN A 92 2.03 -24.36 10.91
C ASN A 92 1.38 -23.92 12.22
N THR A 93 1.70 -22.72 12.68
CA THR A 93 1.15 -22.13 13.91
C THR A 93 -0.18 -21.41 13.69
N GLN A 94 -0.64 -21.31 12.44
CA GLN A 94 -1.83 -20.52 12.06
C GLN A 94 -1.77 -19.07 12.54
N ARG A 95 -0.55 -18.50 12.60
CA ARG A 95 -0.30 -17.11 12.92
C ARG A 95 -0.19 -16.30 11.63
N GLN A 96 -0.50 -15.02 11.70
CA GLN A 96 -0.43 -14.12 10.55
C GLN A 96 0.53 -12.95 10.79
N MET A 97 1.20 -12.95 11.95
CA MET A 97 2.23 -11.98 12.31
C MET A 97 3.28 -12.65 13.17
N ALA A 98 4.54 -12.33 12.94
CA ALA A 98 5.66 -12.72 13.77
C ALA A 98 6.39 -11.47 14.29
N ILE A 99 6.90 -11.56 15.51
CA ILE A 99 7.79 -10.59 16.13
C ILE A 99 9.22 -11.09 15.92
N LEU A 100 10.07 -10.28 15.31
CA LEU A 100 11.46 -10.62 15.06
C LEU A 100 12.32 -10.13 16.21
N LEU A 101 13.18 -11.02 16.69
CA LEU A 101 14.09 -10.73 17.80
C LEU A 101 15.52 -10.64 17.29
N ASP A 102 16.26 -9.68 17.80
CA ASP A 102 17.70 -9.53 17.62
C ASP A 102 18.49 -10.57 18.43
N GLU A 103 19.83 -10.54 18.35
CA GLU A 103 20.73 -11.45 19.06
C GLU A 103 20.75 -11.24 20.58
N TYR A 104 20.17 -10.16 21.08
CA TYR A 104 20.05 -9.84 22.51
C TYR A 104 18.65 -10.17 23.06
N GLY A 105 17.72 -10.62 22.19
CA GLY A 105 16.35 -10.90 22.55
C GLY A 105 15.45 -9.67 22.56
N GLY A 106 15.93 -8.54 22.09
CA GLY A 106 15.13 -7.33 21.88
C GLY A 106 14.30 -7.43 20.60
N MET A 107 13.24 -6.65 20.53
CA MET A 107 12.41 -6.60 19.34
C MET A 107 13.11 -5.81 18.22
N ALA A 108 13.51 -6.48 17.15
CA ALA A 108 14.03 -5.86 15.93
C ALA A 108 12.91 -5.25 15.06
N GLY A 109 11.76 -5.93 14.99
CA GLY A 109 10.62 -5.51 14.20
C GLY A 109 9.51 -6.57 14.15
N LEU A 110 8.62 -6.41 13.20
CA LEU A 110 7.55 -7.38 12.93
C LEU A 110 7.43 -7.65 11.42
N VAL A 111 6.80 -8.75 11.08
CA VAL A 111 6.45 -9.11 9.71
C VAL A 111 5.09 -9.79 9.70
N THR A 112 4.28 -9.54 8.69
CA THR A 112 2.99 -10.20 8.51
C THR A 112 3.06 -11.27 7.42
N LEU A 113 2.11 -12.19 7.44
CA LEU A 113 1.98 -13.20 6.39
C LEU A 113 1.67 -12.54 5.05
N GLU A 114 0.89 -11.47 5.09
CA GLU A 114 0.53 -10.67 3.93
C GLU A 114 1.79 -10.08 3.25
N ASP A 115 2.71 -9.47 4.01
CA ASP A 115 3.97 -8.91 3.48
C ASP A 115 4.86 -10.01 2.84
N LEU A 116 4.91 -11.20 3.46
CA LEU A 116 5.66 -12.33 2.91
C LEU A 116 5.07 -12.87 1.61
N LEU A 117 3.74 -12.92 1.53
CA LEU A 117 3.06 -13.37 0.32
C LEU A 117 3.20 -12.34 -0.81
N GLU A 118 3.11 -11.05 -0.50
CA GLU A 118 3.32 -9.97 -1.46
C GLU A 118 4.73 -10.04 -2.07
N GLU A 119 5.75 -10.34 -1.28
CA GLU A 119 7.12 -10.48 -1.79
C GLU A 119 7.33 -11.72 -2.68
N ILE A 120 6.66 -12.84 -2.37
CA ILE A 120 6.84 -14.11 -3.10
C ILE A 120 6.03 -14.13 -4.39
N VAL A 121 4.82 -13.57 -4.36
CA VAL A 121 3.84 -13.65 -5.45
C VAL A 121 3.87 -12.37 -6.31
N GLY A 122 4.50 -11.29 -5.82
CA GLY A 122 4.28 -9.94 -6.31
C GLY A 122 2.96 -9.38 -5.75
N GLU A 123 2.55 -8.22 -6.19
CA GLU A 123 1.19 -7.75 -5.91
C GLU A 123 0.25 -8.88 -6.35
N ILE A 124 -0.47 -9.50 -5.39
CA ILE A 124 -1.49 -10.50 -5.70
C ILE A 124 -2.60 -9.70 -6.37
N ASP A 125 -2.59 -9.71 -7.69
CA ASP A 125 -3.80 -9.38 -8.44
C ASP A 125 -4.86 -10.36 -7.96
N ASP A 126 -5.80 -9.89 -7.13
CA ASP A 126 -6.92 -10.71 -6.69
C ASP A 126 -7.60 -11.22 -7.96
N GLU A 127 -7.83 -12.54 -8.09
CA GLU A 127 -8.56 -13.11 -9.23
C GLU A 127 -9.99 -12.54 -9.35
N THR A 128 -10.42 -11.79 -8.34
CA THR A 128 -11.58 -10.90 -8.36
C THR A 128 -11.28 -9.48 -8.84
N ASP A 129 -10.02 -9.08 -8.97
CA ASP A 129 -9.67 -7.94 -9.81
C ASP A 129 -9.89 -8.37 -11.28
N ARG A 130 -11.17 -8.39 -11.66
CA ARG A 130 -11.61 -8.23 -13.05
C ARG A 130 -10.69 -7.16 -13.60
N ALA A 131 -9.86 -7.55 -14.59
CA ALA A 131 -8.87 -6.71 -15.24
C ALA A 131 -9.06 -5.26 -14.83
N GLU A 132 -8.32 -4.76 -13.83
CA GLU A 132 -8.56 -3.42 -13.30
C GLU A 132 -8.67 -2.58 -14.54
N ILE A 133 -9.83 -1.95 -14.73
CA ILE A 133 -10.03 -1.15 -15.93
C ILE A 133 -8.89 -0.16 -15.88
N GLU A 134 -7.86 -0.41 -16.71
CA GLU A 134 -6.60 0.35 -16.69
C GLU A 134 -6.86 1.85 -16.86
N VAL A 135 -8.08 2.18 -17.35
CA VAL A 135 -8.56 3.54 -17.59
C VAL A 135 -9.97 3.70 -17.05
N HIS A 136 -10.19 4.64 -16.14
CA HIS A 136 -11.51 5.06 -15.64
C HIS A 136 -11.84 6.44 -16.17
N GLN A 137 -12.97 6.59 -16.85
CA GLN A 137 -13.49 7.90 -17.24
C GLN A 137 -14.10 8.60 -16.01
N ILE A 138 -13.65 9.82 -15.71
CA ILE A 138 -14.13 10.64 -14.57
C ILE A 138 -14.79 11.95 -15.01
N GLY A 139 -14.77 12.25 -16.29
CA GLY A 139 -15.39 13.44 -16.90
C GLY A 139 -15.54 13.24 -18.42
N GLU A 140 -16.10 14.24 -19.10
CA GLU A 140 -16.40 14.15 -20.54
C GLU A 140 -15.12 13.82 -21.35
N ASP A 141 -14.01 14.52 -21.05
CA ASP A 141 -12.69 14.34 -21.72
C ASP A 141 -11.60 14.02 -20.70
N THR A 142 -11.96 13.47 -19.54
CA THR A 142 -11.03 13.27 -18.44
C THR A 142 -11.08 11.84 -17.94
N TYR A 143 -9.89 11.23 -17.81
CA TYR A 143 -9.71 9.84 -17.44
C TYR A 143 -8.63 9.70 -16.36
N ILE A 144 -8.66 8.62 -15.62
CA ILE A 144 -7.56 8.16 -14.76
C ILE A 144 -7.03 6.86 -15.35
N ALA A 145 -5.76 6.85 -15.73
CA ALA A 145 -5.06 5.67 -16.18
C ALA A 145 -4.15 5.12 -15.07
N GLN A 146 -4.04 3.80 -14.96
CA GLN A 146 -3.04 3.17 -14.11
C GLN A 146 -1.65 3.50 -14.64
N GLY A 147 -0.73 3.89 -13.74
CA GLY A 147 0.63 4.28 -14.14
C GLY A 147 1.43 3.14 -14.79
N THR A 148 1.07 1.90 -14.49
CA THR A 148 1.64 0.66 -15.05
C THR A 148 1.12 0.30 -16.43
N MET A 149 0.04 0.95 -16.90
CA MET A 149 -0.52 0.72 -18.22
C MET A 149 0.57 0.90 -19.28
N ASN A 150 0.72 -0.08 -20.17
CA ASN A 150 1.74 0.03 -21.21
C ASN A 150 1.34 1.02 -22.33
N LEU A 151 2.33 1.57 -23.04
CA LEU A 151 2.08 2.60 -24.04
C LEU A 151 1.24 2.08 -25.23
N ASN A 152 1.37 0.81 -25.60
CA ASN A 152 0.59 0.24 -26.70
C ASN A 152 -0.91 0.17 -26.34
N ASP A 153 -1.23 -0.25 -25.12
CA ASP A 153 -2.63 -0.32 -24.66
C ASP A 153 -3.21 1.08 -24.47
N PHE A 154 -2.40 2.02 -23.95
CA PHE A 154 -2.77 3.43 -23.88
C PHE A 154 -3.08 4.02 -25.27
N ASN A 155 -2.19 3.79 -26.24
CA ASN A 155 -2.33 4.25 -27.61
C ASN A 155 -3.60 3.67 -28.26
N ASN A 156 -3.83 2.36 -28.10
CA ASN A 156 -5.03 1.70 -28.63
C ASN A 156 -6.32 2.24 -27.98
N TYR A 157 -6.31 2.48 -26.69
CA TYR A 157 -7.50 2.95 -25.97
C TYR A 157 -7.89 4.37 -26.38
N PHE A 158 -6.91 5.27 -26.48
CA PHE A 158 -7.15 6.70 -26.75
C PHE A 158 -7.02 7.06 -28.23
N GLY A 159 -6.59 6.14 -29.11
CA GLY A 159 -6.35 6.41 -30.54
C GLY A 159 -5.29 7.48 -30.73
N VAL A 160 -4.13 7.29 -30.10
CA VAL A 160 -2.96 8.17 -30.14
C VAL A 160 -1.69 7.36 -30.45
N GLU A 161 -0.57 8.02 -30.70
CA GLU A 161 0.75 7.40 -30.93
C GLU A 161 1.76 8.07 -30.00
N LEU A 162 1.99 7.48 -28.83
CA LEU A 162 3.07 7.82 -27.90
C LEU A 162 4.16 6.78 -28.06
N GLU A 163 5.36 7.20 -28.37
CA GLU A 163 6.52 6.32 -28.55
C GLU A 163 7.66 6.75 -27.63
N SER A 164 8.40 5.80 -27.08
CA SER A 164 9.60 6.02 -26.30
C SER A 164 10.51 4.81 -26.42
N ASP A 165 11.82 5.07 -26.60
CA ASP A 165 12.85 4.03 -26.60
C ASP A 165 13.27 3.62 -25.18
N ASP A 166 12.95 4.45 -24.17
CA ASP A 166 13.48 4.32 -22.81
C ASP A 166 12.45 3.75 -21.81
N VAL A 167 11.14 3.84 -22.12
CA VAL A 167 10.08 3.49 -21.19
C VAL A 167 8.88 2.85 -21.88
N ASP A 168 8.27 1.86 -21.23
CA ASP A 168 7.16 1.08 -21.76
C ASP A 168 5.79 1.46 -21.14
N THR A 169 5.77 2.26 -20.08
CA THR A 169 4.54 2.58 -19.34
C THR A 169 4.18 4.05 -19.40
N ILE A 170 2.88 4.35 -19.21
CA ILE A 170 2.38 5.73 -19.23
C ILE A 170 2.97 6.59 -18.09
N ALA A 171 3.23 6.02 -16.91
CA ALA A 171 3.91 6.73 -15.83
C ALA A 171 5.36 7.05 -16.22
N GLY A 172 6.07 6.10 -16.82
CA GLY A 172 7.43 6.32 -17.34
C GLY A 172 7.46 7.42 -18.40
N TYR A 173 6.55 7.37 -19.36
CA TYR A 173 6.42 8.38 -20.42
C TYR A 173 6.14 9.78 -19.83
N TYR A 174 5.19 9.87 -18.90
CA TYR A 174 4.90 11.09 -18.20
C TYR A 174 6.13 11.65 -17.45
N LEU A 175 6.84 10.79 -16.70
CA LEU A 175 8.04 11.20 -15.95
C LEU A 175 9.18 11.67 -16.85
N THR A 176 9.37 11.05 -18.00
CA THR A 176 10.33 11.49 -19.02
C THR A 176 9.97 12.88 -19.54
N GLY A 177 8.68 13.13 -19.78
CA GLY A 177 8.18 14.42 -20.24
C GLY A 177 8.33 15.55 -19.23
N VAL A 178 8.08 15.31 -17.94
CA VAL A 178 8.22 16.34 -16.89
C VAL A 178 9.65 16.47 -16.37
N GLY A 179 10.51 15.47 -16.56
CA GLY A 179 11.93 15.50 -16.18
C GLY A 179 12.20 15.47 -14.67
N THR A 180 11.18 15.23 -13.85
CA THR A 180 11.31 15.15 -12.37
C THR A 180 10.26 14.21 -11.79
N ILE A 181 10.53 13.65 -10.60
CA ILE A 181 9.56 12.83 -9.86
C ILE A 181 8.69 13.74 -9.01
N PRO A 182 7.37 13.85 -9.29
CA PRO A 182 6.48 14.66 -8.48
C PRO A 182 6.36 14.08 -7.06
N THR A 183 6.37 14.92 -6.04
CA THR A 183 6.16 14.52 -4.64
C THR A 183 4.72 14.75 -4.21
N THR A 184 4.35 16.03 -4.00
CA THR A 184 3.02 16.45 -3.54
C THR A 184 2.31 17.37 -4.53
N GLU A 185 3.05 18.02 -5.41
CA GLU A 185 2.50 18.96 -6.38
C GLU A 185 1.97 18.22 -7.61
N LYS A 186 0.88 18.74 -8.18
CA LYS A 186 0.33 18.30 -9.45
C LYS A 186 1.13 18.95 -10.58
N ILE A 187 1.86 18.16 -11.33
CA ILE A 187 2.65 18.61 -12.49
C ILE A 187 1.99 18.06 -13.75
N SER A 188 1.80 18.91 -14.74
CA SER A 188 1.18 18.53 -16.01
C SER A 188 2.21 18.51 -17.12
N TYR A 189 2.12 17.50 -17.99
CA TYR A 189 2.86 17.37 -19.23
C TYR A 189 1.87 17.38 -20.40
N GLN A 190 2.07 18.30 -21.33
CA GLN A 190 1.19 18.50 -22.47
C GLN A 190 1.88 18.11 -23.78
N LEU A 191 1.15 17.41 -24.63
CA LEU A 191 1.63 16.99 -25.94
C LEU A 191 0.48 16.91 -26.95
N VAL A 192 0.80 16.75 -28.22
CA VAL A 192 -0.16 16.55 -29.30
C VAL A 192 0.20 15.27 -30.05
N SER A 193 -0.79 14.41 -30.28
CA SER A 193 -0.65 13.18 -31.07
C SER A 193 -1.95 12.86 -31.79
N GLN A 194 -1.90 12.46 -33.06
CA GLN A 194 -3.07 12.06 -33.88
C GLN A 194 -4.21 13.08 -33.82
N ASN A 195 -3.88 14.38 -34.02
CA ASN A 195 -4.84 15.50 -33.98
C ASN A 195 -5.58 15.66 -32.63
N LYS A 196 -5.01 15.15 -31.55
CA LYS A 196 -5.51 15.28 -30.18
C LYS A 196 -4.48 15.97 -29.30
N GLN A 197 -4.96 16.91 -28.49
CA GLN A 197 -4.19 17.48 -27.40
C GLN A 197 -4.34 16.60 -26.18
N ILE A 198 -3.24 16.19 -25.59
CA ILE A 198 -3.18 15.30 -24.43
C ILE A 198 -2.50 16.03 -23.30
N VAL A 199 -3.12 16.02 -22.13
CA VAL A 199 -2.52 16.56 -20.90
C VAL A 199 -2.44 15.43 -19.87
N LEU A 200 -1.23 15.04 -19.51
CA LEU A 200 -0.94 14.05 -18.50
C LEU A 200 -0.59 14.77 -17.19
N THR A 201 -1.21 14.37 -16.08
CA THR A 201 -0.96 14.96 -14.76
C THR A 201 -0.85 13.84 -13.72
N ASN A 202 0.13 13.90 -12.80
CA ASN A 202 0.19 12.93 -11.72
C ASN A 202 -1.07 13.01 -10.85
N ASP A 203 -1.81 11.91 -10.78
CA ASP A 203 -3.00 11.83 -9.91
C ASP A 203 -2.65 11.28 -8.54
N LYS A 204 -1.93 10.16 -8.49
CA LYS A 204 -1.49 9.53 -7.25
C LYS A 204 -0.01 9.17 -7.33
N VAL A 205 0.74 9.55 -6.29
CA VAL A 205 2.15 9.18 -6.11
C VAL A 205 2.27 8.40 -4.81
N LYS A 206 2.91 7.22 -4.84
CA LYS A 206 3.16 6.38 -3.68
C LYS A 206 4.62 5.93 -3.71
N ASN A 207 5.35 6.11 -2.62
CA ASN A 207 6.75 5.71 -2.48
C ASN A 207 7.67 6.22 -3.63
N GLY A 208 7.44 7.46 -4.09
CA GLY A 208 8.21 8.04 -5.18
C GLY A 208 7.84 7.54 -6.59
N ARG A 209 6.80 6.71 -6.72
CA ARG A 209 6.29 6.20 -8.00
C ARG A 209 4.93 6.82 -8.33
N VAL A 210 4.73 7.22 -9.57
CA VAL A 210 3.43 7.67 -10.08
C VAL A 210 2.57 6.42 -10.35
N THR A 211 1.59 6.17 -9.49
CA THR A 211 0.71 4.99 -9.59
C THR A 211 -0.54 5.27 -10.42
N LYS A 212 -0.98 6.53 -10.50
CA LYS A 212 -2.11 6.94 -11.35
C LYS A 212 -1.79 8.23 -12.07
N VAL A 213 -2.16 8.29 -13.35
CA VAL A 213 -2.01 9.45 -14.24
C VAL A 213 -3.41 9.92 -14.63
N LYS A 214 -3.71 11.19 -14.37
CA LYS A 214 -4.89 11.85 -14.93
C LYS A 214 -4.60 12.23 -16.38
N VAL A 215 -5.49 11.85 -17.27
CA VAL A 215 -5.41 12.06 -18.72
C VAL A 215 -6.56 12.96 -19.14
N GLN A 216 -6.26 14.07 -19.80
CA GLN A 216 -7.26 14.90 -20.47
C GLN A 216 -6.95 14.88 -21.96
N ILE A 217 -7.98 14.61 -22.79
CA ILE A 217 -7.84 14.51 -24.24
C ILE A 217 -8.87 15.43 -24.88
N THR A 218 -8.40 16.31 -25.74
CA THR A 218 -9.26 17.24 -26.51
C THR A 218 -8.94 17.09 -27.99
N GLU A 219 -9.94 16.89 -28.82
CA GLU A 219 -9.77 16.88 -30.26
C GLU A 219 -9.43 18.29 -30.76
N LEU A 220 -8.42 18.41 -31.59
CA LEU A 220 -8.06 19.66 -32.25
C LEU A 220 -8.91 19.79 -33.51
N GLU A 221 -9.58 20.93 -33.67
CA GLU A 221 -10.24 21.23 -34.93
C GLU A 221 -9.19 21.32 -36.05
N PRO A 222 -9.43 20.76 -37.24
CA PRO A 222 -8.52 20.93 -38.36
C PRO A 222 -8.39 22.42 -38.67
N GLU A 223 -7.15 22.91 -38.71
CA GLU A 223 -6.89 24.28 -39.21
C GLU A 223 -7.51 24.40 -40.62
N GLU A 224 -8.51 25.28 -40.77
CA GLU A 224 -9.01 25.67 -42.07
C GLU A 224 -7.83 26.32 -42.82
N GLU A 225 -7.30 25.60 -43.83
CA GLU A 225 -6.36 26.19 -44.79
C GLU A 225 -7.07 27.40 -45.44
N THR A 226 -6.78 28.59 -44.98
CA THR A 226 -7.13 29.84 -45.69
C THR A 226 -6.26 29.91 -46.94
N GLU A 227 -6.87 29.64 -48.10
CA GLU A 227 -6.33 29.94 -49.41
C GLU A 227 -6.07 31.46 -49.60
#